data_02a09a293a058b57662926d7452a874e
#
_entry.id   02a09a293a058b57662926d7452a874e
#
_cell.length_a   1.000
_cell.length_b   1.000
_cell.length_c   1.000
_cell.angle_alpha   90.00
_cell.angle_beta   90.00
_cell.angle_gamma   90.00
#
_symmetry.space_group_name_H-M   'P 1'
#
loop_
_entity.id
_entity.type
_entity.pdbx_description
1 polymer ?
#
loop_
_entity_poly.entity_id
_entity_poly.type
_entity_poly.pdbx_seq_one_letter_code
_entity_poly.pdbx_strand_id
1 'polypeptide(L)'
;MIAFWILAALATALAGWLVLTGARRGVDAGALGAPDLAAAELGELDRLKARGLLAEDAFAAARAEAARRLIATPEEIAPTATGSRIEQRILLAGLALTALLAAGLYVLSGTPGLPDQPYVARVNEWATGATPLEPVQVAAVLARDAAAEPENMQLQSMLGAARFQAGDSIGAASAFRRVLAADPNDARSWARLGESLVRSQDGVVGVEAEVAFREAARRDPGQLGALYFLGEAAMARGDVNGVRVTWTPLIAALDPADPRRADLVRRLARIEAGERTPPSEATS
;
A
#
# COMPACT_ATOMS: atom_id res chain seq x y z
N MET A 1 0.59 23.68 13.96
CA MET A 1 -0.41 23.09 14.88
C MET A 1 -1.72 23.88 14.88
N ILE A 2 -1.72 25.18 15.20
CA ILE A 2 -2.95 26.02 15.22
C ILE A 2 -3.70 25.98 13.89
N ALA A 3 -3.00 26.08 12.74
CA ALA A 3 -3.60 26.04 11.41
C ALA A 3 -4.34 24.72 11.14
N PHE A 4 -3.83 23.58 11.61
CA PHE A 4 -4.49 22.27 11.49
C PHE A 4 -5.85 22.25 12.22
N TRP A 5 -5.88 22.75 13.45
CA TRP A 5 -7.10 22.80 14.26
C TRP A 5 -8.16 23.76 13.70
N ILE A 6 -7.71 24.89 13.12
CA ILE A 6 -8.59 25.82 12.41
C ILE A 6 -9.19 25.16 11.18
N LEU A 7 -8.38 24.47 10.36
CA LEU A 7 -8.86 23.76 9.18
C LEU A 7 -9.81 22.59 9.53
N ALA A 8 -9.51 21.83 10.58
CA ALA A 8 -10.37 20.76 11.05
C ALA A 8 -11.73 21.30 11.54
N ALA A 9 -11.74 22.39 12.29
CA ALA A 9 -12.96 23.05 12.75
C ALA A 9 -13.79 23.60 11.57
N LEU A 10 -13.15 24.23 10.58
CA LEU A 10 -13.79 24.71 9.35
C LEU A 10 -14.38 23.57 8.52
N ALA A 11 -13.64 22.47 8.35
CA ALA A 11 -14.12 21.29 7.61
C ALA A 11 -15.33 20.66 8.31
N THR A 12 -15.32 20.55 9.64
CA THR A 12 -16.44 20.03 10.43
C THR A 12 -17.66 20.95 10.35
N ALA A 13 -17.47 22.26 10.41
CA ALA A 13 -18.53 23.25 10.27
C ALA A 13 -19.13 23.23 8.85
N LEU A 14 -18.31 23.11 7.82
CA LEU A 14 -18.74 22.98 6.43
C LEU A 14 -19.54 21.70 6.19
N ALA A 15 -19.06 20.56 6.70
CA ALA A 15 -19.78 19.29 6.60
C ALA A 15 -21.14 19.36 7.31
N GLY A 16 -21.19 19.90 8.51
CA GLY A 16 -22.45 20.12 9.22
C GLY A 16 -23.42 21.04 8.47
N TRP A 17 -22.91 22.12 7.86
CA TRP A 17 -23.71 23.03 7.04
C TRP A 17 -24.25 22.36 5.78
N LEU A 18 -23.42 21.54 5.07
CA LEU A 18 -23.84 20.78 3.90
C LEU A 18 -24.93 19.76 4.22
N VAL A 19 -24.80 19.03 5.33
CA VAL A 19 -25.81 18.07 5.79
C VAL A 19 -27.13 18.79 6.10
N LEU A 20 -27.08 19.91 6.83
CA LEU A 20 -28.27 20.70 7.15
C LEU A 20 -28.95 21.29 5.91
N THR A 21 -28.17 21.78 4.94
CA THR A 21 -28.73 22.34 3.70
C THR A 21 -29.23 21.23 2.77
N GLY A 22 -28.57 20.07 2.73
CA GLY A 22 -29.02 18.88 1.99
C GLY A 22 -30.33 18.33 2.53
N ALA A 23 -30.46 18.21 3.85
CA ALA A 23 -31.68 17.78 4.51
C ALA A 23 -32.84 18.74 4.22
N ARG A 24 -32.60 20.06 4.22
CA ARG A 24 -33.64 21.06 3.88
C ARG A 24 -34.08 20.94 2.42
N ARG A 25 -33.17 20.81 1.47
CA ARG A 25 -33.51 20.67 0.04
C ARG A 25 -34.20 19.36 -0.28
N GLY A 26 -33.90 18.28 0.41
CA GLY A 26 -34.57 16.99 0.25
C GLY A 26 -36.06 17.04 0.71
N VAL A 27 -36.37 17.86 1.71
CA VAL A 27 -37.74 18.10 2.16
C VAL A 27 -38.52 18.93 1.13
N ASP A 28 -37.89 19.97 0.55
CA ASP A 28 -38.53 20.81 -0.45
C ASP A 28 -38.72 20.11 -1.81
N ALA A 29 -37.83 19.18 -2.19
CA ALA A 29 -37.92 18.42 -3.44
C ALA A 29 -38.97 17.27 -3.41
N GLY A 30 -39.39 16.84 -2.21
CA GLY A 30 -40.39 15.78 -2.03
C GLY A 30 -41.84 16.26 -2.00
N ALA A 31 -42.06 17.55 -2.06
CA ALA A 31 -43.37 18.16 -1.86
C ALA A 31 -44.03 18.67 -3.15
N LEU A 32 -44.06 17.87 -4.22
CA LEU A 32 -45.18 17.96 -5.12
C LEU A 32 -46.31 17.14 -4.46
N GLY A 33 -47.15 17.81 -3.71
CA GLY A 33 -48.24 17.17 -3.00
C GLY A 33 -49.16 16.40 -3.97
N ALA A 34 -49.78 15.32 -3.51
CA ALA A 34 -50.77 14.59 -4.29
C ALA A 34 -51.82 15.51 -4.97
N PRO A 35 -52.24 16.65 -4.36
CA PRO A 35 -53.10 17.61 -5.03
C PRO A 35 -52.46 18.30 -6.25
N ASP A 36 -51.16 18.59 -6.24
CA ASP A 36 -50.47 19.24 -7.36
C ASP A 36 -50.30 18.30 -8.56
N LEU A 37 -50.02 17.01 -8.31
CA LEU A 37 -49.97 15.97 -9.34
C LEU A 37 -51.34 15.76 -9.97
N ALA A 38 -52.41 15.72 -9.16
CA ALA A 38 -53.74 15.57 -9.64
C ALA A 38 -54.26 16.82 -10.41
N ALA A 39 -53.89 18.01 -10.00
CA ALA A 39 -54.14 19.24 -10.75
C ALA A 39 -53.43 19.25 -12.10
N ALA A 40 -52.17 18.76 -12.15
CA ALA A 40 -51.44 18.62 -13.41
C ALA A 40 -52.08 17.58 -14.35
N GLU A 41 -52.57 16.43 -13.82
CA GLU A 41 -53.28 15.40 -14.58
C GLU A 41 -54.58 15.93 -15.17
N LEU A 42 -55.39 16.65 -14.39
CA LEU A 42 -56.62 17.31 -14.88
C LEU A 42 -56.34 18.37 -15.95
N GLY A 43 -55.27 19.16 -15.77
CA GLY A 43 -54.83 20.14 -16.76
C GLY A 43 -54.41 19.52 -18.10
N GLU A 44 -53.79 18.35 -18.06
CA GLU A 44 -53.39 17.61 -19.27
C GLU A 44 -54.60 17.01 -19.99
N LEU A 45 -55.61 16.49 -19.27
CA LEU A 45 -56.84 16.02 -19.85
C LEU A 45 -57.59 17.16 -20.57
N ASP A 46 -57.65 18.36 -19.99
CA ASP A 46 -58.25 19.54 -20.62
C ASP A 46 -57.52 19.95 -21.91
N ARG A 47 -56.17 19.86 -21.92
CA ARG A 47 -55.35 20.13 -23.12
C ARG A 47 -55.57 19.10 -24.23
N LEU A 48 -55.70 17.81 -23.89
CA LEU A 48 -55.93 16.74 -24.85
C LEU A 48 -57.33 16.91 -25.50
N LYS A 49 -58.34 17.28 -24.72
CA LYS A 49 -59.67 17.62 -25.23
C LYS A 49 -59.64 18.82 -26.16
N ALA A 50 -58.94 19.90 -25.77
CA ALA A 50 -58.82 21.14 -26.58
C ALA A 50 -58.14 20.87 -27.92
N ARG A 51 -57.25 19.88 -28.01
CA ARG A 51 -56.60 19.46 -29.25
C ARG A 51 -57.37 18.45 -30.07
N GLY A 52 -58.58 18.06 -29.63
CA GLY A 52 -59.41 17.07 -30.32
C GLY A 52 -58.89 15.65 -30.29
N LEU A 53 -57.96 15.34 -29.39
CA LEU A 53 -57.32 14.03 -29.26
C LEU A 53 -58.10 13.11 -28.31
N LEU A 54 -59.15 13.62 -27.62
CA LEU A 54 -59.97 12.87 -26.69
C LEU A 54 -61.44 13.11 -27.02
N ALA A 55 -62.18 12.02 -27.21
CA ALA A 55 -63.64 12.08 -27.45
C ALA A 55 -64.35 12.54 -26.18
N GLU A 56 -65.54 13.19 -26.29
CA GLU A 56 -66.25 13.81 -25.17
C GLU A 56 -66.61 12.81 -24.06
N ASP A 57 -67.01 11.61 -24.45
CA ASP A 57 -67.35 10.49 -23.54
C ASP A 57 -66.10 9.95 -22.80
N ALA A 58 -65.01 9.81 -23.50
CA ALA A 58 -63.72 9.38 -22.94
C ALA A 58 -63.14 10.43 -21.98
N PHE A 59 -63.27 11.74 -22.32
CA PHE A 59 -62.88 12.83 -21.43
C PHE A 59 -63.69 12.86 -20.14
N ALA A 60 -65.01 12.70 -20.24
CA ALA A 60 -65.88 12.68 -19.06
C ALA A 60 -65.56 11.50 -18.14
N ALA A 61 -65.27 10.32 -18.70
CA ALA A 61 -64.89 9.13 -17.94
C ALA A 61 -63.49 9.32 -17.27
N ALA A 62 -62.49 9.80 -18.00
CA ALA A 62 -61.14 10.02 -17.46
C ALA A 62 -61.14 11.09 -16.34
N ARG A 63 -61.89 12.18 -16.53
CA ARG A 63 -62.03 13.25 -15.52
C ARG A 63 -62.74 12.76 -14.25
N ALA A 64 -63.78 11.93 -14.39
CA ALA A 64 -64.46 11.33 -13.25
C ALA A 64 -63.56 10.34 -12.49
N GLU A 65 -62.71 9.61 -13.19
CA GLU A 65 -61.75 8.69 -12.57
C GLU A 65 -60.61 9.43 -11.85
N ALA A 66 -60.05 10.49 -12.45
CA ALA A 66 -59.06 11.36 -11.80
C ALA A 66 -59.65 12.03 -10.54
N ALA A 67 -60.90 12.51 -10.61
CA ALA A 67 -61.61 13.08 -9.46
C ALA A 67 -61.88 12.04 -8.34
N ARG A 68 -62.22 10.80 -8.69
CA ARG A 68 -62.38 9.71 -7.71
C ARG A 68 -61.08 9.36 -7.03
N ARG A 69 -59.96 9.34 -7.75
CA ARG A 69 -58.64 9.10 -7.16
C ARG A 69 -58.24 10.21 -6.21
N LEU A 70 -58.54 11.46 -6.51
CA LEU A 70 -58.34 12.61 -5.64
C LEU A 70 -59.08 12.46 -4.30
N ILE A 71 -60.32 11.94 -4.33
CA ILE A 71 -61.14 11.74 -3.14
C ILE A 71 -60.76 10.45 -2.38
N ALA A 72 -60.29 9.42 -3.12
CA ALA A 72 -59.95 8.11 -2.57
C ALA A 72 -58.51 8.04 -2.02
N THR A 73 -57.61 8.98 -2.37
CA THR A 73 -56.32 9.11 -1.68
C THR A 73 -56.63 9.60 -0.27
N PRO A 74 -56.43 8.77 0.77
CA PRO A 74 -56.42 9.29 2.14
C PRO A 74 -55.39 10.41 2.12
N GLU A 75 -55.68 11.51 2.76
CA GLU A 75 -54.71 12.55 3.07
C GLU A 75 -53.59 11.85 3.87
N GLU A 76 -52.66 11.27 3.12
CA GLU A 76 -51.46 10.75 3.68
C GLU A 76 -50.84 12.00 4.25
N ILE A 77 -50.96 12.15 5.57
CA ILE A 77 -50.27 13.18 6.35
C ILE A 77 -48.79 12.98 5.97
N ALA A 78 -48.39 13.67 4.90
CA ALA A 78 -46.98 13.75 4.57
C ALA A 78 -46.29 14.13 5.89
N PRO A 79 -45.40 13.35 6.41
CA PRO A 79 -44.73 13.71 7.64
C PRO A 79 -44.13 15.08 7.35
N THR A 80 -44.77 16.10 7.92
CA THR A 80 -44.23 17.45 7.90
C THR A 80 -42.91 17.33 8.62
N ALA A 81 -41.85 17.08 7.85
CA ALA A 81 -40.47 17.10 8.32
C ALA A 81 -40.10 18.58 8.63
N THR A 82 -40.98 19.25 9.35
CA THR A 82 -40.63 20.42 10.15
C THR A 82 -39.83 19.86 11.31
N GLY A 83 -38.55 19.52 11.05
CA GLY A 83 -37.60 19.22 12.11
C GLY A 83 -37.72 20.37 13.10
N SER A 84 -38.29 20.08 14.28
CA SER A 84 -38.54 21.10 15.27
C SER A 84 -37.18 21.77 15.56
N ARG A 85 -37.19 23.07 15.88
CA ARG A 85 -35.94 23.77 16.27
C ARG A 85 -35.18 23.02 17.39
N ILE A 86 -35.91 22.18 18.14
CA ILE A 86 -35.37 21.31 19.18
C ILE A 86 -34.55 20.17 18.56
N GLU A 87 -35.04 19.50 17.52
CA GLU A 87 -34.32 18.41 16.81
C GLU A 87 -33.06 18.91 16.16
N GLN A 88 -33.11 20.10 15.54
CA GLN A 88 -31.90 20.74 14.98
C GLN A 88 -30.85 21.05 16.06
N ARG A 89 -31.29 21.53 17.26
CA ARG A 89 -30.42 21.79 18.40
C ARG A 89 -29.82 20.49 18.94
N ILE A 90 -30.59 19.42 19.02
CA ILE A 90 -30.09 18.09 19.47
C ILE A 90 -29.06 17.54 18.50
N LEU A 91 -29.29 17.64 17.18
CA LEU A 91 -28.34 17.23 16.15
C LEU A 91 -27.03 18.03 16.23
N LEU A 92 -27.12 19.36 16.36
CA LEU A 92 -25.95 20.23 16.51
C LEU A 92 -25.20 19.96 17.82
N ALA A 93 -25.91 19.73 18.91
CA ALA A 93 -25.31 19.38 20.20
C ALA A 93 -24.62 18.03 20.15
N GLY A 94 -25.22 17.03 19.49
CA GLY A 94 -24.61 15.73 19.27
C GLY A 94 -23.33 15.81 18.44
N LEU A 95 -23.35 16.57 17.34
CA LEU A 95 -22.18 16.79 16.50
C LEU A 95 -21.05 17.53 17.28
N ALA A 96 -21.41 18.55 18.03
CA ALA A 96 -20.45 19.28 18.88
C ALA A 96 -19.85 18.39 19.98
N LEU A 97 -20.69 17.57 20.62
CA LEU A 97 -20.25 16.61 21.64
C LEU A 97 -19.27 15.56 21.05
N THR A 98 -19.59 15.04 19.88
CA THR A 98 -18.71 14.06 19.18
C THR A 98 -17.35 14.70 18.86
N ALA A 99 -17.34 15.92 18.34
CA ALA A 99 -16.10 16.65 18.04
C ALA A 99 -15.29 16.94 19.32
N LEU A 100 -15.93 17.32 20.42
CA LEU A 100 -15.27 17.53 21.70
C LEU A 100 -14.72 16.25 22.30
N LEU A 101 -15.46 15.14 22.22
CA LEU A 101 -14.99 13.83 22.68
C LEU A 101 -13.79 13.35 21.85
N ALA A 102 -13.85 13.50 20.53
CA ALA A 102 -12.72 13.15 19.65
C ALA A 102 -11.48 13.99 19.94
N ALA A 103 -11.65 15.30 20.11
CA ALA A 103 -10.55 16.20 20.48
C ALA A 103 -10.01 15.88 21.88
N GLY A 104 -10.88 15.62 22.85
CA GLY A 104 -10.48 15.23 24.21
C GLY A 104 -9.72 13.90 24.21
N LEU A 105 -10.20 12.89 23.50
CA LEU A 105 -9.53 11.61 23.36
C LEU A 105 -8.16 11.76 22.69
N TYR A 106 -8.06 12.59 21.65
CA TYR A 106 -6.79 12.90 21.00
C TYR A 106 -5.81 13.60 21.94
N VAL A 107 -6.26 14.55 22.76
CA VAL A 107 -5.39 15.24 23.74
C VAL A 107 -4.93 14.29 24.84
N LEU A 108 -5.79 13.35 25.28
CA LEU A 108 -5.49 12.40 26.36
C LEU A 108 -4.62 11.23 25.90
N SER A 109 -4.87 10.69 24.71
CA SER A 109 -4.19 9.50 24.19
C SER A 109 -3.17 9.79 23.09
N GLY A 110 -3.23 10.94 22.45
CA GLY A 110 -2.30 11.39 21.43
C GLY A 110 -1.09 12.13 22.03
N THR A 111 -0.22 12.56 21.16
CA THR A 111 0.97 13.35 21.49
C THR A 111 0.93 14.73 20.81
N PRO A 112 -0.05 15.59 21.15
CA PRO A 112 -0.27 16.87 20.44
C PRO A 112 0.89 17.86 20.57
N GLY A 113 1.79 17.64 21.51
CA GLY A 113 2.98 18.48 21.75
C GLY A 113 4.22 18.05 20.98
N LEU A 114 4.21 16.89 20.30
CA LEU A 114 5.35 16.51 19.50
C LEU A 114 5.50 17.44 18.30
N PRO A 115 6.72 17.97 18.06
CA PRO A 115 6.98 18.78 16.88
C PRO A 115 6.82 17.92 15.64
N ASP A 116 6.40 18.53 14.54
CA ASP A 116 6.43 17.89 13.23
C ASP A 116 7.88 17.47 12.91
N GLN A 117 8.07 16.19 12.59
CA GLN A 117 9.38 15.62 12.26
C GLN A 117 9.41 15.22 10.78
N PRO A 118 9.64 16.16 9.86
CA PRO A 118 9.76 15.84 8.46
C PRO A 118 10.89 14.82 8.24
N TYR A 119 10.66 13.86 7.34
CA TYR A 119 11.60 12.77 7.08
C TYR A 119 13.04 13.27 6.86
N VAL A 120 13.21 14.33 6.09
CA VAL A 120 14.53 14.92 5.79
C VAL A 120 15.22 15.45 7.06
N ALA A 121 14.48 16.08 7.99
CA ALA A 121 15.04 16.55 9.24
C ALA A 121 15.54 15.39 10.10
N ARG A 122 14.76 14.30 10.19
CA ARG A 122 15.17 13.08 10.92
C ARG A 122 16.41 12.43 10.32
N VAL A 123 16.47 12.31 8.98
CA VAL A 123 17.65 11.75 8.30
C VAL A 123 18.90 12.60 8.57
N ASN A 124 18.76 13.93 8.59
CA ASN A 124 19.85 14.83 8.93
C ASN A 124 20.30 14.68 10.39
N GLU A 125 19.33 14.54 11.31
CA GLU A 125 19.61 14.27 12.72
C GLU A 125 20.34 12.94 12.90
N TRP A 126 19.91 11.86 12.25
CA TRP A 126 20.61 10.58 12.28
C TRP A 126 22.03 10.68 11.77
N ALA A 127 22.27 11.45 10.71
CA ALA A 127 23.61 11.63 10.15
C ALA A 127 24.59 12.36 11.09
N THR A 128 24.07 13.19 12.01
CA THR A 128 24.89 13.98 12.97
C THR A 128 24.85 13.41 14.40
N GLY A 129 23.95 12.46 14.67
CA GLY A 129 23.75 11.90 16.00
C GLY A 129 24.87 10.96 16.44
N ALA A 130 25.10 10.89 17.76
CA ALA A 130 26.10 10.05 18.38
C ALA A 130 25.56 8.64 18.76
N THR A 131 24.30 8.35 18.51
CA THR A 131 23.68 7.05 18.82
C THR A 131 23.86 6.04 17.71
N PRO A 132 24.09 4.75 18.03
CA PRO A 132 24.08 3.70 17.02
C PRO A 132 22.78 3.71 16.22
N LEU A 133 22.90 3.65 14.89
CA LEU A 133 21.76 3.67 13.99
C LEU A 133 21.30 2.25 13.68
N GLU A 134 19.99 2.07 13.61
CA GLU A 134 19.37 0.87 13.06
C GLU A 134 19.63 0.75 11.55
N PRO A 135 19.69 -0.47 10.97
CA PRO A 135 19.98 -0.66 9.55
C PRO A 135 19.12 0.17 8.59
N VAL A 136 17.83 0.38 8.91
CA VAL A 136 16.91 1.22 8.13
C VAL A 136 17.34 2.69 8.16
N GLN A 137 17.81 3.18 9.29
CA GLN A 137 18.30 4.56 9.46
C GLN A 137 19.62 4.76 8.72
N VAL A 138 20.53 3.79 8.80
CA VAL A 138 21.79 3.80 8.02
C VAL A 138 21.49 3.84 6.52
N ALA A 139 20.57 3.01 6.05
CA ALA A 139 20.16 3.02 4.65
C ALA A 139 19.55 4.37 4.21
N ALA A 140 18.80 5.04 5.09
CA ALA A 140 18.22 6.36 4.82
C ALA A 140 19.30 7.46 4.71
N VAL A 141 20.29 7.47 5.61
CA VAL A 141 21.42 8.40 5.56
C VAL A 141 22.24 8.19 4.30
N LEU A 142 22.62 6.93 4.02
CA LEU A 142 23.38 6.60 2.82
C LEU A 142 22.60 6.89 1.52
N ALA A 143 21.28 6.76 1.52
CA ALA A 143 20.44 7.10 0.37
C ALA A 143 20.47 8.62 0.09
N ARG A 144 20.43 9.45 1.15
CA ARG A 144 20.59 10.90 1.02
C ARG A 144 21.98 11.25 0.44
N ASP A 145 23.04 10.65 0.99
CA ASP A 145 24.40 10.95 0.59
C ASP A 145 24.69 10.46 -0.84
N ALA A 146 24.23 9.26 -1.19
CA ALA A 146 24.33 8.74 -2.55
C ALA A 146 23.48 9.52 -3.58
N ALA A 147 22.43 10.21 -3.14
CA ALA A 147 21.68 11.12 -4.01
C ALA A 147 22.41 12.45 -4.24
N ALA A 148 23.18 12.91 -3.25
CA ALA A 148 24.03 14.11 -3.38
C ALA A 148 25.28 13.83 -4.25
N GLU A 149 25.80 12.60 -4.23
CA GLU A 149 26.99 12.18 -4.97
C GLU A 149 26.67 10.93 -5.82
N PRO A 150 25.89 11.04 -6.89
CA PRO A 150 25.43 9.87 -7.65
C PRO A 150 26.55 9.08 -8.34
N GLU A 151 27.66 9.72 -8.64
CA GLU A 151 28.84 9.11 -9.26
C GLU A 151 29.78 8.43 -8.24
N ASN A 152 29.51 8.55 -6.95
CA ASN A 152 30.31 7.91 -5.92
C ASN A 152 29.88 6.44 -5.73
N MET A 153 30.54 5.54 -6.47
CA MET A 153 30.21 4.11 -6.48
C MET A 153 30.46 3.44 -5.12
N GLN A 154 31.36 3.99 -4.31
CA GLN A 154 31.55 3.50 -2.93
C GLN A 154 30.31 3.76 -2.07
N LEU A 155 29.73 4.97 -2.14
CA LEU A 155 28.45 5.27 -1.47
C LEU A 155 27.31 4.38 -1.99
N GLN A 156 27.24 4.14 -3.30
CA GLN A 156 26.24 3.23 -3.87
C GLN A 156 26.42 1.79 -3.36
N SER A 157 27.65 1.30 -3.24
CA SER A 157 27.93 -0.03 -2.67
C SER A 157 27.56 -0.11 -1.19
N MET A 158 27.90 0.92 -0.40
CA MET A 158 27.52 1.01 1.02
C MET A 158 25.99 1.08 1.18
N LEU A 159 25.31 1.86 0.34
CA LEU A 159 23.83 1.93 0.32
C LEU A 159 23.21 0.56 0.02
N GLY A 160 23.77 -0.17 -0.96
CA GLY A 160 23.32 -1.52 -1.28
C GLY A 160 23.44 -2.47 -0.08
N ALA A 161 24.59 -2.43 0.61
CA ALA A 161 24.82 -3.24 1.80
C ALA A 161 23.88 -2.86 2.96
N ALA A 162 23.66 -1.56 3.20
CA ALA A 162 22.76 -1.09 4.25
C ALA A 162 21.30 -1.46 3.96
N ARG A 163 20.83 -1.31 2.72
CA ARG A 163 19.48 -1.74 2.30
C ARG A 163 19.29 -3.25 2.47
N PHE A 164 20.31 -4.03 2.11
CA PHE A 164 20.28 -5.48 2.32
C PHE A 164 20.09 -5.83 3.81
N GLN A 165 20.85 -5.17 4.69
CA GLN A 165 20.70 -5.35 6.15
C GLN A 165 19.35 -4.86 6.68
N ALA A 166 18.80 -3.81 6.08
CA ALA A 166 17.48 -3.26 6.40
C ALA A 166 16.31 -4.14 5.87
N GLY A 167 16.59 -5.23 5.12
CA GLY A 167 15.56 -6.07 4.52
C GLY A 167 15.04 -5.56 3.16
N ASP A 168 15.50 -4.41 2.68
CA ASP A 168 15.17 -3.87 1.35
C ASP A 168 16.03 -4.54 0.26
N SER A 169 15.73 -5.80 -0.04
CA SER A 169 16.49 -6.60 -1.01
C SER A 169 16.39 -6.06 -2.42
N ILE A 170 15.25 -5.49 -2.82
CA ILE A 170 15.04 -4.91 -4.15
C ILE A 170 15.85 -3.62 -4.29
N GLY A 171 15.80 -2.76 -3.28
CA GLY A 171 16.61 -1.54 -3.26
C GLY A 171 18.11 -1.82 -3.21
N ALA A 172 18.52 -2.89 -2.51
CA ALA A 172 19.92 -3.36 -2.50
C ALA A 172 20.37 -3.80 -3.90
N ALA A 173 19.59 -4.65 -4.58
CA ALA A 173 19.86 -5.09 -5.94
C ALA A 173 20.00 -3.90 -6.91
N SER A 174 19.12 -2.90 -6.79
CA SER A 174 19.19 -1.67 -7.59
C SER A 174 20.49 -0.89 -7.37
N ALA A 175 20.95 -0.77 -6.12
CA ALA A 175 22.21 -0.08 -5.82
C ALA A 175 23.43 -0.84 -6.39
N PHE A 176 23.48 -2.19 -6.25
CA PHE A 176 24.56 -2.98 -6.82
C PHE A 176 24.57 -2.97 -8.35
N ARG A 177 23.40 -2.93 -9.02
CA ARG A 177 23.34 -2.73 -10.48
C ARG A 177 23.96 -1.40 -10.92
N ARG A 178 23.79 -0.31 -10.14
CA ARG A 178 24.46 0.97 -10.43
C ARG A 178 25.97 0.86 -10.32
N VAL A 179 26.48 0.20 -9.27
CA VAL A 179 27.92 -0.06 -9.13
C VAL A 179 28.44 -0.84 -10.35
N LEU A 180 27.75 -1.90 -10.74
CA LEU A 180 28.14 -2.75 -11.87
C LEU A 180 28.00 -2.07 -13.24
N ALA A 181 27.15 -1.05 -13.37
CA ALA A 181 27.09 -0.23 -14.57
C ALA A 181 28.35 0.62 -14.76
N ALA A 182 28.98 1.07 -13.66
CA ALA A 182 30.23 1.82 -13.67
C ALA A 182 31.47 0.89 -13.68
N ASP A 183 31.44 -0.17 -12.87
CA ASP A 183 32.53 -1.19 -12.85
C ASP A 183 31.93 -2.60 -13.02
N PRO A 184 31.82 -3.09 -14.26
CA PRO A 184 31.38 -4.44 -14.55
C PRO A 184 32.29 -5.56 -14.01
N ASN A 185 33.53 -5.22 -13.56
CA ASN A 185 34.49 -6.19 -13.08
C ASN A 185 34.47 -6.39 -11.56
N ASP A 186 33.66 -5.65 -10.82
CA ASP A 186 33.54 -5.83 -9.38
C ASP A 186 32.81 -7.14 -9.02
N ALA A 187 33.62 -8.20 -8.80
CA ALA A 187 33.12 -9.52 -8.42
C ALA A 187 32.27 -9.49 -7.14
N ARG A 188 32.62 -8.63 -6.19
CA ARG A 188 31.89 -8.50 -4.92
C ARG A 188 30.47 -7.96 -5.16
N SER A 189 30.34 -6.92 -5.98
CA SER A 189 29.01 -6.35 -6.30
C SER A 189 28.14 -7.34 -7.10
N TRP A 190 28.74 -8.17 -7.96
CA TRP A 190 28.02 -9.28 -8.61
C TRP A 190 27.49 -10.29 -7.59
N ALA A 191 28.32 -10.71 -6.62
CA ALA A 191 27.88 -11.63 -5.57
C ALA A 191 26.77 -11.01 -4.71
N ARG A 192 26.91 -9.76 -4.30
CA ARG A 192 25.90 -9.03 -3.52
C ARG A 192 24.59 -8.80 -4.28
N LEU A 193 24.66 -8.57 -5.59
CA LEU A 193 23.48 -8.53 -6.45
C LEU A 193 22.75 -9.88 -6.42
N GLY A 194 23.48 -10.98 -6.61
CA GLY A 194 22.91 -12.33 -6.54
C GLY A 194 22.25 -12.62 -5.19
N GLU A 195 22.91 -12.33 -4.07
CA GLU A 195 22.35 -12.48 -2.72
C GLU A 195 21.06 -11.67 -2.52
N SER A 196 21.05 -10.42 -3.03
CA SER A 196 19.88 -9.55 -2.95
C SER A 196 18.70 -10.10 -3.75
N LEU A 197 18.96 -10.66 -4.93
CA LEU A 197 17.94 -11.29 -5.77
C LEU A 197 17.37 -12.56 -5.15
N VAL A 198 18.23 -13.40 -4.55
CA VAL A 198 17.79 -14.60 -3.81
C VAL A 198 16.89 -14.22 -2.65
N ARG A 199 17.29 -13.23 -1.85
CA ARG A 199 16.48 -12.76 -0.72
C ARG A 199 15.14 -12.16 -1.18
N SER A 200 15.10 -11.47 -2.33
CA SER A 200 13.85 -10.91 -2.87
C SER A 200 12.89 -11.96 -3.42
N GLN A 201 13.36 -13.21 -3.57
CA GLN A 201 12.61 -14.37 -4.04
C GLN A 201 12.52 -15.47 -2.96
N ASP A 202 12.46 -15.07 -1.70
CA ASP A 202 12.28 -15.97 -0.54
C ASP A 202 13.29 -17.14 -0.49
N GLY A 203 14.54 -16.86 -0.87
CA GLY A 203 15.63 -17.83 -0.84
C GLY A 203 15.79 -18.67 -2.11
N VAL A 204 14.97 -18.46 -3.13
CA VAL A 204 15.08 -19.18 -4.40
C VAL A 204 16.15 -18.54 -5.29
N VAL A 205 17.05 -19.37 -5.82
CA VAL A 205 18.04 -18.92 -6.80
C VAL A 205 17.40 -18.87 -8.19
N GLY A 206 16.85 -17.72 -8.53
CA GLY A 206 16.27 -17.48 -9.85
C GLY A 206 17.35 -17.28 -10.93
N VAL A 207 16.92 -17.26 -12.19
CA VAL A 207 17.82 -17.15 -13.37
C VAL A 207 18.73 -15.93 -13.29
N GLU A 208 18.21 -14.77 -12.87
CA GLU A 208 18.98 -13.53 -12.78
C GLU A 208 20.03 -13.61 -11.66
N ALA A 209 19.68 -14.19 -10.51
CA ALA A 209 20.62 -14.44 -9.41
C ALA A 209 21.74 -15.39 -9.82
N GLU A 210 21.39 -16.47 -10.54
CA GLU A 210 22.39 -17.43 -11.05
C GLU A 210 23.36 -16.78 -12.03
N VAL A 211 22.89 -15.89 -12.92
CA VAL A 211 23.76 -15.10 -13.80
C VAL A 211 24.71 -14.23 -12.98
N ALA A 212 24.19 -13.52 -11.98
CA ALA A 212 25.00 -12.67 -11.12
C ALA A 212 26.09 -13.46 -10.38
N PHE A 213 25.77 -14.64 -9.85
CA PHE A 213 26.77 -15.50 -9.19
C PHE A 213 27.78 -16.08 -10.17
N ARG A 214 27.41 -16.44 -11.40
CA ARG A 214 28.40 -16.87 -12.43
C ARG A 214 29.36 -15.74 -12.77
N GLU A 215 28.87 -14.52 -12.91
CA GLU A 215 29.68 -13.35 -13.16
C GLU A 215 30.65 -13.06 -12.00
N ALA A 216 30.15 -13.21 -10.75
CA ALA A 216 31.02 -13.11 -9.57
C ALA A 216 32.14 -14.16 -9.57
N ALA A 217 31.79 -15.44 -9.71
CA ALA A 217 32.77 -16.55 -9.70
C ALA A 217 33.73 -16.51 -10.89
N ARG A 218 33.30 -15.99 -12.05
CA ARG A 218 34.16 -15.83 -13.22
C ARG A 218 35.26 -14.78 -12.99
N ARG A 219 34.95 -13.70 -12.27
CA ARG A 219 35.89 -12.61 -11.95
C ARG A 219 36.77 -12.93 -10.77
N ASP A 220 36.19 -13.58 -9.77
CA ASP A 220 36.92 -14.01 -8.57
C ASP A 220 36.43 -15.42 -8.17
N PRO A 221 37.21 -16.45 -8.53
CA PRO A 221 36.92 -17.83 -8.13
C PRO A 221 36.87 -18.05 -6.61
N GLY A 222 37.40 -17.11 -5.82
CA GLY A 222 37.34 -17.12 -4.35
C GLY A 222 36.03 -16.61 -3.76
N GLN A 223 35.06 -16.24 -4.56
CA GLN A 223 33.73 -15.81 -4.07
C GLN A 223 32.90 -17.01 -3.56
N LEU A 224 33.20 -17.42 -2.31
CA LEU A 224 32.61 -18.62 -1.70
C LEU A 224 31.08 -18.58 -1.68
N GLY A 225 30.47 -17.40 -1.45
CA GLY A 225 29.01 -17.22 -1.49
C GLY A 225 28.45 -17.52 -2.89
N ALA A 226 29.14 -17.08 -3.95
CA ALA A 226 28.69 -17.36 -5.31
C ALA A 226 28.73 -18.86 -5.63
N LEU A 227 29.83 -19.54 -5.24
CA LEU A 227 29.99 -20.99 -5.43
C LEU A 227 28.88 -21.77 -4.67
N TYR A 228 28.54 -21.32 -3.46
CA TYR A 228 27.43 -21.91 -2.68
C TYR A 228 26.10 -21.84 -3.43
N PHE A 229 25.69 -20.64 -3.83
CA PHE A 229 24.41 -20.44 -4.49
C PHE A 229 24.35 -21.07 -5.90
N LEU A 230 25.46 -21.12 -6.62
CA LEU A 230 25.52 -21.86 -7.89
C LEU A 230 25.29 -23.36 -7.69
N GLY A 231 25.83 -23.92 -6.60
CA GLY A 231 25.57 -25.30 -6.24
C GLY A 231 24.11 -25.55 -5.82
N GLU A 232 23.50 -24.64 -5.05
CA GLU A 232 22.06 -24.69 -4.74
C GLU A 232 21.22 -24.67 -6.01
N ALA A 233 21.52 -23.79 -6.97
CA ALA A 233 20.84 -23.74 -8.26
C ALA A 233 21.01 -25.05 -9.07
N ALA A 234 22.22 -25.63 -9.09
CA ALA A 234 22.47 -26.90 -9.73
C ALA A 234 21.70 -28.04 -9.04
N MET A 235 21.68 -28.07 -7.72
CA MET A 235 20.93 -29.04 -6.92
C MET A 235 19.42 -28.97 -7.21
N ALA A 236 18.86 -27.77 -7.29
CA ALA A 236 17.43 -27.57 -7.61
C ALA A 236 17.05 -28.14 -8.98
N ARG A 237 18.00 -28.19 -9.92
CA ARG A 237 17.81 -28.79 -11.25
C ARG A 237 18.16 -30.28 -11.32
N GLY A 238 18.67 -30.87 -10.24
CA GLY A 238 19.18 -32.25 -10.23
C GLY A 238 20.51 -32.43 -10.97
N ASP A 239 21.26 -31.34 -11.22
CA ASP A 239 22.56 -31.37 -11.88
C ASP A 239 23.66 -31.72 -10.88
N VAL A 240 23.86 -33.00 -10.64
CA VAL A 240 24.86 -33.55 -9.71
C VAL A 240 26.28 -33.09 -10.10
N ASN A 241 26.57 -33.02 -11.40
CA ASN A 241 27.89 -32.57 -11.85
C ASN A 241 28.10 -31.08 -11.57
N GLY A 242 27.09 -30.25 -11.80
CA GLY A 242 27.13 -28.82 -11.48
C GLY A 242 27.33 -28.58 -9.97
N VAL A 243 26.65 -29.36 -9.10
CA VAL A 243 26.89 -29.30 -7.63
C VAL A 243 28.35 -29.65 -7.32
N ARG A 244 28.90 -30.74 -7.87
CA ARG A 244 30.28 -31.14 -7.63
C ARG A 244 31.28 -30.05 -8.07
N VAL A 245 31.14 -29.52 -9.26
CA VAL A 245 32.03 -28.48 -9.83
C VAL A 245 32.05 -27.23 -8.98
N THR A 246 30.91 -26.84 -8.40
CA THR A 246 30.82 -25.61 -7.58
C THR A 246 31.15 -25.83 -6.11
N TRP A 247 30.74 -26.95 -5.50
CA TRP A 247 30.95 -27.16 -4.06
C TRP A 247 32.27 -27.77 -3.71
N THR A 248 32.96 -28.52 -4.61
CA THR A 248 34.29 -29.05 -4.32
C THR A 248 35.31 -27.95 -4.01
N PRO A 249 35.49 -26.89 -4.85
CA PRO A 249 36.38 -25.79 -4.51
C PRO A 249 35.93 -25.00 -3.28
N LEU A 250 34.61 -24.83 -3.07
CA LEU A 250 34.04 -24.20 -1.86
C LEU A 250 34.47 -24.98 -0.60
N ILE A 251 34.23 -26.30 -0.58
CA ILE A 251 34.59 -27.19 0.55
C ILE A 251 36.14 -27.13 0.81
N ALA A 252 36.92 -27.08 -0.24
CA ALA A 252 38.39 -27.01 -0.12
C ALA A 252 38.85 -25.66 0.49
N ALA A 253 38.14 -24.58 0.21
CA ALA A 253 38.49 -23.24 0.68
C ALA A 253 37.99 -22.94 2.11
N LEU A 254 37.01 -23.69 2.62
CA LEU A 254 36.51 -23.53 3.98
C LEU A 254 37.45 -24.12 5.02
N ASP A 255 37.58 -23.44 6.16
CA ASP A 255 38.32 -23.95 7.31
C ASP A 255 37.87 -25.36 7.69
N PRO A 256 38.75 -26.32 7.99
CA PRO A 256 38.38 -27.65 8.47
C PRO A 256 37.49 -27.65 9.69
N ALA A 257 37.57 -26.64 10.54
CA ALA A 257 36.73 -26.48 11.75
C ALA A 257 35.39 -25.79 11.44
N ASP A 258 35.16 -25.26 10.25
CA ASP A 258 33.91 -24.61 9.89
C ASP A 258 32.77 -25.65 9.78
N PRO A 259 31.68 -25.53 10.57
CA PRO A 259 30.57 -26.48 10.54
C PRO A 259 29.90 -26.57 9.16
N ARG A 260 29.93 -25.48 8.38
CA ARG A 260 29.37 -25.44 7.00
C ARG A 260 30.12 -26.40 6.07
N ARG A 261 31.42 -26.58 6.27
CA ARG A 261 32.23 -27.51 5.48
C ARG A 261 31.74 -28.96 5.66
N ALA A 262 31.55 -29.39 6.92
CA ALA A 262 31.03 -30.73 7.21
C ALA A 262 29.64 -30.96 6.63
N ASP A 263 28.79 -29.94 6.68
CA ASP A 263 27.43 -30.03 6.12
C ASP A 263 27.46 -30.16 4.58
N LEU A 264 28.22 -29.33 3.88
CA LEU A 264 28.40 -29.40 2.42
C LEU A 264 28.92 -30.77 1.99
N VAL A 265 29.92 -31.32 2.70
CA VAL A 265 30.47 -32.68 2.42
C VAL A 265 29.33 -33.73 2.51
N ARG A 266 28.55 -33.71 3.60
CA ARG A 266 27.43 -34.66 3.76
C ARG A 266 26.36 -34.48 2.67
N ARG A 267 26.03 -33.26 2.34
CA ARG A 267 25.03 -32.96 1.30
C ARG A 267 25.51 -33.42 -0.09
N LEU A 268 26.76 -33.16 -0.42
CA LEU A 268 27.36 -33.59 -1.67
C LEU A 268 27.36 -35.12 -1.79
N ALA A 269 27.80 -35.85 -0.73
CA ALA A 269 27.80 -37.29 -0.70
C ALA A 269 26.40 -37.91 -0.91
N ARG A 270 25.38 -37.36 -0.26
CA ARG A 270 23.98 -37.80 -0.47
C ARG A 270 23.50 -37.60 -1.90
N ILE A 271 23.81 -36.44 -2.49
CA ILE A 271 23.44 -36.14 -3.88
C ILE A 271 24.13 -37.12 -4.85
N GLU A 272 25.41 -37.42 -4.61
CA GLU A 272 26.17 -38.40 -5.41
C GLU A 272 25.65 -39.83 -5.25
N ALA A 273 25.13 -40.18 -4.07
CA ALA A 273 24.46 -41.48 -3.84
C ALA A 273 23.05 -41.56 -4.48
N GLY A 274 22.55 -40.50 -5.07
CA GLY A 274 21.22 -40.45 -5.69
C GLY A 274 20.08 -40.31 -4.67
N GLU A 275 20.38 -39.96 -3.41
CA GLU A 275 19.38 -39.73 -2.39
C GLU A 275 18.70 -38.37 -2.61
N ARG A 276 17.34 -38.33 -2.70
CA ARG A 276 16.61 -37.06 -2.75
C ARG A 276 16.79 -36.31 -1.45
N THR A 277 17.37 -35.13 -1.52
CA THR A 277 17.51 -34.24 -0.36
C THR A 277 16.11 -33.76 0.04
N PRO A 278 15.68 -33.93 1.32
CA PRO A 278 14.47 -33.28 1.79
C PRO A 278 14.63 -31.77 1.69
N PRO A 279 13.55 -31.00 1.42
CA PRO A 279 13.63 -29.55 1.41
C PRO A 279 14.23 -29.06 2.72
N SER A 280 15.18 -28.14 2.63
CA SER A 280 15.81 -27.48 3.78
C SER A 280 14.70 -26.90 4.66
N GLU A 281 14.58 -27.39 5.90
CA GLU A 281 13.80 -26.70 6.92
C GLU A 281 14.46 -25.32 7.11
N ALA A 282 13.81 -24.31 6.60
CA ALA A 282 14.20 -22.92 6.84
C ALA A 282 14.14 -22.71 8.35
N THR A 283 15.30 -22.59 8.98
CA THR A 283 15.42 -22.20 10.39
C THR A 283 14.74 -20.83 10.55
N SER A 284 13.60 -20.87 11.20
CA SER A 284 12.82 -19.69 11.65
C SER A 284 13.61 -18.85 12.66
#